data_551b29c5646d1b339b15cf4e870f3ec2
#
_entry.id   551b29c5646d1b339b15cf4e870f3ec2
#
_cell.length_a   1.000
_cell.length_b   1.000
_cell.length_c   1.000
_cell.angle_alpha   90.00
_cell.angle_beta   90.00
_cell.angle_gamma   90.00
#
_symmetry.space_group_name_H-M   'P 1'
#
loop_
_entity.id
_entity.type
_entity.pdbx_description
1 polymer ?
#
loop_
_entity_poly.entity_id
_entity_poly.type
_entity_poly.pdbx_seq_one_letter_code
_entity_poly.pdbx_strand_id
1 'polypeptide(L)'
;LTLRNIIILIALACGFMWYNKEGPATYGPGIVAPSSPVQRDFSAPPSFTFDRYSITELASFDIEARVLGRENYSSDRGAELSPMDLALGWGRMSDESVLADINIRQSGRFYFWRVDAFPIPRQEIETHSANMHLIPANDDVARDMDEIREGDVVQLSGSLVQATSKDGWVWRSSLTRNDTGNGACELIWVEHVDIVRR
;
A
#
# COMPACT_ATOMS: atom_id res chain seq x y z
N LEU A 1 33.09 -13.79 26.62
CA LEU A 1 32.66 -14.26 25.32
C LEU A 1 33.73 -13.94 24.30
N THR A 2 34.16 -14.92 23.49
CA THR A 2 35.09 -14.64 22.38
C THR A 2 34.38 -14.01 21.22
N LEU A 3 35.08 -13.20 20.42
CA LEU A 3 34.52 -12.56 19.19
C LEU A 3 33.83 -13.61 18.30
N ARG A 4 34.39 -14.82 18.20
CA ARG A 4 33.82 -15.94 17.46
C ARG A 4 32.43 -16.33 18.00
N ASN A 5 32.23 -16.40 19.32
CA ASN A 5 30.96 -16.77 19.95
C ASN A 5 29.90 -15.68 19.72
N ILE A 6 30.29 -14.40 19.71
CA ILE A 6 29.40 -13.26 19.40
C ILE A 6 28.91 -13.34 17.95
N ILE A 7 29.82 -13.59 17.00
CA ILE A 7 29.47 -13.74 15.56
C ILE A 7 28.50 -14.91 15.36
N ILE A 8 28.74 -16.06 16.04
CA ILE A 8 27.85 -17.22 15.95
C ILE A 8 26.44 -16.88 16.50
N LEU A 9 26.36 -16.20 17.66
CA LEU A 9 25.09 -15.80 18.23
C LEU A 9 24.31 -14.82 17.33
N ILE A 10 25.00 -13.86 16.74
CA ILE A 10 24.37 -12.93 15.77
C ILE A 10 23.88 -13.69 14.54
N ALA A 11 24.67 -14.61 13.99
CA ALA A 11 24.27 -15.41 12.84
C ALA A 11 23.07 -16.31 13.15
N LEU A 12 23.03 -16.91 14.34
CA LEU A 12 21.89 -17.72 14.79
C LEU A 12 20.63 -16.85 15.03
N ALA A 13 20.80 -15.67 15.62
CA ALA A 13 19.68 -14.74 15.80
C ALA A 13 19.13 -14.23 14.45
N CYS A 14 20.00 -13.86 13.53
CA CYS A 14 19.60 -13.47 12.17
C CYS A 14 18.94 -14.63 11.42
N GLY A 15 19.50 -15.84 11.51
CA GLY A 15 18.91 -17.06 10.92
C GLY A 15 17.55 -17.39 11.52
N PHE A 16 17.38 -17.25 12.84
CA PHE A 16 16.12 -17.46 13.53
C PHE A 16 15.08 -16.39 13.13
N MET A 17 15.47 -15.12 13.06
CA MET A 17 14.61 -14.03 12.60
C MET A 17 14.20 -14.22 11.14
N TRP A 18 15.11 -14.69 10.28
CA TRP A 18 14.81 -14.99 8.88
C TRP A 18 13.89 -16.20 8.72
N TYR A 19 14.12 -17.26 9.52
CA TYR A 19 13.31 -18.49 9.50
C TYR A 19 11.88 -18.25 10.03
N ASN A 20 11.72 -17.38 11.06
CA ASN A 20 10.43 -17.02 11.62
C ASN A 20 9.70 -15.88 10.85
N LYS A 21 10.26 -15.41 9.73
CA LYS A 21 9.56 -14.47 8.86
C LYS A 21 8.42 -15.24 8.19
N GLU A 22 7.21 -15.08 8.72
CA GLU A 22 6.01 -15.65 8.12
C GLU A 22 5.94 -15.20 6.66
N GLY A 23 5.68 -16.16 5.75
CA GLY A 23 5.46 -15.86 4.33
C GLY A 23 4.18 -15.04 4.13
N PRO A 24 3.89 -14.65 2.87
CA PRO A 24 2.63 -13.99 2.53
C PRO A 24 1.43 -14.80 3.01
N ALA A 25 0.39 -14.12 3.48
CA ALA A 25 -0.86 -14.78 3.87
C ALA A 25 -1.53 -15.42 2.64
N THR A 26 -2.03 -16.64 2.79
CA THR A 26 -2.67 -17.42 1.73
C THR A 26 -4.04 -17.89 2.19
N TYR A 27 -5.04 -17.82 1.29
CA TYR A 27 -6.44 -18.14 1.60
C TYR A 27 -7.01 -19.26 0.71
N GLY A 28 -6.24 -19.68 -0.30
CA GLY A 28 -6.74 -20.54 -1.36
C GLY A 28 -7.61 -19.79 -2.39
N PRO A 29 -8.17 -20.51 -3.38
CA PRO A 29 -9.00 -19.93 -4.42
C PRO A 29 -10.24 -19.23 -3.85
N GLY A 30 -10.56 -18.06 -4.38
CA GLY A 30 -11.74 -17.28 -4.03
C GLY A 30 -11.43 -15.79 -3.76
N ILE A 31 -12.43 -14.95 -4.00
CA ILE A 31 -12.35 -13.51 -3.75
C ILE A 31 -12.41 -13.27 -2.23
N VAL A 32 -11.41 -12.58 -1.68
CA VAL A 32 -11.33 -12.28 -0.23
C VAL A 32 -11.69 -10.84 0.11
N ALA A 33 -11.64 -9.92 -0.86
CA ALA A 33 -12.02 -8.51 -0.74
C ALA A 33 -12.93 -8.13 -1.93
N PRO A 34 -14.24 -8.40 -1.85
CA PRO A 34 -15.13 -8.31 -3.02
C PRO A 34 -15.50 -6.87 -3.41
N SER A 35 -15.43 -5.92 -2.48
CA SER A 35 -15.98 -4.58 -2.65
C SER A 35 -15.00 -3.65 -3.35
N SER A 36 -15.51 -2.81 -4.26
CA SER A 36 -14.73 -1.69 -4.79
C SER A 36 -14.54 -0.60 -3.72
N PRO A 37 -13.45 0.20 -3.81
CA PRO A 37 -13.25 1.33 -2.93
C PRO A 37 -14.44 2.30 -2.96
N VAL A 38 -14.75 2.89 -1.80
CA VAL A 38 -15.75 3.95 -1.67
C VAL A 38 -15.06 5.29 -1.61
N GLN A 39 -15.38 6.17 -2.55
CA GLN A 39 -14.83 7.52 -2.64
C GLN A 39 -15.97 8.54 -2.69
N ARG A 40 -15.80 9.67 -1.99
CA ARG A 40 -16.72 10.80 -2.04
C ARG A 40 -15.93 12.09 -2.09
N ASP A 41 -15.97 12.77 -3.23
CA ASP A 41 -15.24 14.00 -3.46
C ASP A 41 -15.77 15.15 -2.59
N PHE A 42 -14.86 15.95 -2.01
CA PHE A 42 -15.23 17.12 -1.25
C PHE A 42 -15.50 18.31 -2.16
N SER A 43 -16.69 18.91 -2.04
CA SER A 43 -17.03 20.14 -2.77
C SER A 43 -16.27 21.39 -2.24
N ALA A 44 -15.85 21.36 -0.98
CA ALA A 44 -15.01 22.35 -0.34
C ALA A 44 -13.88 21.62 0.41
N PRO A 45 -12.77 21.28 -0.30
CA PRO A 45 -11.68 20.51 0.26
C PRO A 45 -11.06 21.18 1.50
N PRO A 46 -11.09 20.53 2.68
CA PRO A 46 -10.42 21.07 3.86
C PRO A 46 -8.91 20.96 3.71
N SER A 47 -8.18 21.82 4.41
CA SER A 47 -6.72 21.80 4.41
C SER A 47 -6.18 22.01 5.83
N PHE A 48 -5.07 21.33 6.12
CA PHE A 48 -4.35 21.45 7.39
C PHE A 48 -2.84 21.36 7.17
N THR A 49 -2.08 21.65 8.22
CA THR A 49 -0.63 21.53 8.18
C THR A 49 -0.21 20.23 8.87
N PHE A 50 0.61 19.47 8.20
CA PHE A 50 1.28 18.29 8.73
C PHE A 50 2.78 18.43 8.46
N ASP A 51 3.58 18.52 9.51
CA ASP A 51 5.00 18.86 9.46
C ASP A 51 5.26 20.13 8.61
N ARG A 52 5.97 19.99 7.52
CA ARG A 52 6.29 21.09 6.59
C ARG A 52 5.36 21.15 5.37
N TYR A 53 4.36 20.29 5.33
CA TYR A 53 3.43 20.19 4.21
C TYR A 53 2.09 20.82 4.53
N SER A 54 1.45 21.41 3.53
CA SER A 54 0.02 21.70 3.53
C SER A 54 -0.68 20.51 2.88
N ILE A 55 -1.55 19.85 3.61
CA ILE A 55 -2.36 18.73 3.14
C ILE A 55 -3.74 19.26 2.80
N THR A 56 -4.23 18.98 1.60
CA THR A 56 -5.59 19.28 1.16
C THR A 56 -6.31 17.96 0.91
N GLU A 57 -7.39 17.69 1.62
CA GLU A 57 -8.21 16.52 1.45
C GLU A 57 -9.12 16.70 0.23
N LEU A 58 -9.01 15.82 -0.75
CA LEU A 58 -9.73 15.91 -2.02
C LEU A 58 -11.03 15.10 -1.99
N ALA A 59 -11.02 13.95 -1.33
CA ALA A 59 -12.14 13.03 -1.20
C ALA A 59 -11.98 12.16 0.04
N SER A 60 -13.07 11.77 0.69
CA SER A 60 -13.03 10.65 1.64
C SER A 60 -12.80 9.35 0.88
N PHE A 61 -12.11 8.40 1.52
CA PHE A 61 -11.72 7.16 0.89
C PHE A 61 -11.73 6.00 1.87
N ASP A 62 -12.44 4.93 1.51
CA ASP A 62 -12.52 3.68 2.26
C ASP A 62 -12.27 2.50 1.31
N ILE A 63 -11.43 1.56 1.72
CA ILE A 63 -11.13 0.37 0.94
C ILE A 63 -10.90 -0.84 1.85
N GLU A 64 -11.49 -1.98 1.46
CA GLU A 64 -11.07 -3.31 1.89
C GLU A 64 -10.36 -3.98 0.71
N ALA A 65 -9.11 -4.40 0.90
CA ALA A 65 -8.33 -4.95 -0.19
C ALA A 65 -7.29 -5.96 0.29
N ARG A 66 -6.90 -6.88 -0.61
CA ARG A 66 -5.75 -7.76 -0.40
C ARG A 66 -4.46 -7.00 -0.72
N VAL A 67 -3.46 -7.16 0.13
CA VAL A 67 -2.11 -6.63 -0.09
C VAL A 67 -1.39 -7.51 -1.11
N LEU A 68 -1.15 -6.98 -2.29
CA LEU A 68 -0.47 -7.64 -3.40
C LEU A 68 1.04 -7.41 -3.37
N GLY A 69 1.48 -6.41 -2.64
CA GLY A 69 2.87 -6.06 -2.41
C GLY A 69 2.98 -4.91 -1.43
N ARG A 70 4.12 -4.84 -0.75
CA ARG A 70 4.48 -3.79 0.21
C ARG A 70 5.90 -3.31 -0.06
N GLU A 71 6.08 -2.00 -0.18
CA GLU A 71 7.39 -1.37 -0.33
C GLU A 71 7.56 -0.25 0.68
N ASN A 72 8.69 -0.25 1.39
CA ASN A 72 9.04 0.80 2.35
C ASN A 72 10.09 1.73 1.75
N TYR A 73 9.92 3.03 2.00
CA TYR A 73 10.81 4.07 1.50
C TYR A 73 11.44 4.87 2.64
N SER A 74 12.73 5.18 2.50
CA SER A 74 13.50 5.92 3.51
C SER A 74 14.38 7.04 2.93
N SER A 75 14.49 7.14 1.62
CA SER A 75 15.52 7.99 1.00
C SER A 75 15.04 8.89 -0.15
N ASP A 76 13.85 8.66 -0.71
CA ASP A 76 13.30 9.57 -1.71
C ASP A 76 12.63 10.79 -1.06
N ARG A 77 12.31 11.81 -1.87
CA ARG A 77 11.71 13.05 -1.36
C ARG A 77 10.36 12.83 -0.67
N GLY A 78 9.59 11.84 -1.10
CA GLY A 78 8.28 11.52 -0.54
C GLY A 78 8.35 10.65 0.72
N ALA A 79 9.50 10.03 1.02
CA ALA A 79 9.62 9.00 2.05
C ALA A 79 9.29 9.50 3.46
N GLU A 80 9.61 10.75 3.80
CA GLU A 80 9.26 11.32 5.11
C GLU A 80 7.76 11.58 5.27
N LEU A 81 7.05 11.80 4.17
CA LEU A 81 5.59 12.00 4.18
C LEU A 81 4.85 10.67 4.05
N SER A 82 5.27 9.83 3.10
CA SER A 82 4.69 8.54 2.79
C SER A 82 5.78 7.46 2.85
N PRO A 83 6.02 6.87 4.04
CA PRO A 83 7.08 5.89 4.25
C PRO A 83 6.77 4.53 3.64
N MET A 84 5.52 4.28 3.25
CA MET A 84 5.06 2.98 2.76
C MET A 84 4.13 3.11 1.57
N ASP A 85 4.33 2.24 0.58
CA ASP A 85 3.39 2.00 -0.50
C ASP A 85 2.83 0.58 -0.38
N LEU A 86 1.52 0.44 -0.61
CA LEU A 86 0.87 -0.85 -0.77
C LEU A 86 0.34 -0.99 -2.20
N ALA A 87 0.67 -2.10 -2.86
CA ALA A 87 -0.08 -2.56 -4.00
C ALA A 87 -1.31 -3.30 -3.47
N LEU A 88 -2.50 -2.78 -3.75
CA LEU A 88 -3.78 -3.30 -3.25
C LEU A 88 -4.62 -3.86 -4.39
N GLY A 89 -5.35 -4.96 -4.12
CA GLY A 89 -6.25 -5.59 -5.06
C GLY A 89 -7.59 -5.94 -4.45
N TRP A 90 -8.67 -5.72 -5.19
CA TRP A 90 -10.04 -6.03 -4.82
C TRP A 90 -10.78 -6.76 -5.95
N GLY A 91 -12.01 -7.22 -5.70
CA GLY A 91 -12.70 -8.08 -6.66
C GLY A 91 -11.85 -9.30 -7.00
N ARG A 92 -11.76 -9.67 -8.28
CA ARG A 92 -10.93 -10.82 -8.70
C ARG A 92 -9.43 -10.60 -8.52
N MET A 93 -8.95 -9.35 -8.37
CA MET A 93 -7.56 -9.07 -7.99
C MET A 93 -7.26 -9.34 -6.51
N SER A 94 -8.21 -9.87 -5.74
CA SER A 94 -8.00 -10.44 -4.40
C SER A 94 -8.03 -11.96 -4.37
N ASP A 95 -8.35 -12.62 -5.50
CA ASP A 95 -8.43 -14.08 -5.61
C ASP A 95 -7.04 -14.69 -5.86
N GLU A 96 -6.62 -15.58 -4.97
CA GLU A 96 -5.30 -16.23 -5.06
C GLU A 96 -5.11 -17.03 -6.35
N SER A 97 -6.16 -17.66 -6.87
CA SER A 97 -6.09 -18.40 -8.14
C SER A 97 -5.84 -17.49 -9.35
N VAL A 98 -6.30 -16.25 -9.29
CA VAL A 98 -6.02 -15.23 -10.32
C VAL A 98 -4.62 -14.66 -10.15
N LEU A 99 -4.23 -14.36 -8.91
CA LEU A 99 -2.92 -13.78 -8.60
C LEU A 99 -1.76 -14.75 -8.89
N ALA A 100 -1.98 -16.06 -8.85
CA ALA A 100 -0.98 -17.06 -9.19
C ALA A 100 -0.41 -16.92 -10.62
N ASP A 101 -1.20 -16.35 -11.54
CA ASP A 101 -0.81 -16.14 -12.95
C ASP A 101 -0.34 -14.69 -13.22
N ILE A 102 -0.27 -13.82 -12.19
CA ILE A 102 0.10 -12.42 -12.32
C ILE A 102 1.39 -12.15 -11.54
N ASN A 103 2.48 -11.85 -12.24
CA ASN A 103 3.71 -11.44 -11.58
C ASN A 103 3.63 -9.94 -11.21
N ILE A 104 3.61 -9.65 -9.92
CA ILE A 104 3.47 -8.29 -9.36
C ILE A 104 4.80 -7.87 -8.73
N ARG A 105 5.17 -6.61 -8.90
CA ARG A 105 6.33 -5.99 -8.25
C ARG A 105 6.11 -4.51 -8.07
N GLN A 106 6.74 -3.94 -7.05
CA GLN A 106 6.82 -2.50 -6.82
C GLN A 106 8.28 -2.03 -6.95
N SER A 107 8.49 -0.83 -7.46
CA SER A 107 9.80 -0.19 -7.53
C SER A 107 9.63 1.29 -7.84
N GLY A 108 10.38 2.18 -7.14
CA GLY A 108 10.43 3.60 -7.45
C GLY A 108 9.08 4.31 -7.40
N ARG A 109 8.22 3.96 -6.46
CA ARG A 109 6.86 4.47 -6.29
C ARG A 109 5.85 3.97 -7.33
N PHE A 110 6.22 2.98 -8.14
CA PHE A 110 5.35 2.40 -9.14
C PHE A 110 5.05 0.93 -8.85
N TYR A 111 3.88 0.53 -9.29
CA TYR A 111 3.38 -0.83 -9.32
C TYR A 111 3.41 -1.35 -10.76
N PHE A 112 3.93 -2.56 -10.92
CA PHE A 112 4.06 -3.22 -12.22
C PHE A 112 3.48 -4.61 -12.13
N TRP A 113 2.79 -5.03 -13.17
CA TRP A 113 2.36 -6.40 -13.32
C TRP A 113 2.71 -6.95 -14.70
N ARG A 114 2.87 -8.25 -14.76
CA ARG A 114 3.11 -8.99 -15.98
C ARG A 114 2.39 -10.33 -15.94
N VAL A 115 1.83 -10.77 -17.08
CA VAL A 115 1.17 -12.06 -17.29
C VAL A 115 1.73 -12.72 -18.55
N ASP A 116 1.77 -14.05 -18.58
CA ASP A 116 2.07 -14.81 -19.79
C ASP A 116 0.77 -15.05 -20.58
N ALA A 117 -0.36 -15.25 -19.89
CA ALA A 117 -1.71 -15.25 -20.42
C ALA A 117 -2.63 -14.53 -19.44
N PHE A 118 -3.66 -13.85 -19.95
CA PHE A 118 -4.57 -13.12 -19.07
C PHE A 118 -5.51 -14.07 -18.33
N PRO A 119 -5.40 -14.21 -16.97
CA PRO A 119 -6.34 -15.03 -16.19
C PRO A 119 -7.72 -14.37 -16.07
N ILE A 120 -7.76 -13.03 -16.18
CA ILE A 120 -8.94 -12.20 -16.21
C ILE A 120 -8.76 -11.10 -17.27
N PRO A 121 -9.82 -10.40 -17.70
CA PRO A 121 -9.66 -9.29 -18.66
C PRO A 121 -8.62 -8.26 -18.18
N ARG A 122 -7.76 -7.81 -19.10
CA ARG A 122 -6.72 -6.81 -18.82
C ARG A 122 -7.26 -5.58 -18.08
N GLN A 123 -8.39 -5.06 -18.56
CA GLN A 123 -9.06 -3.89 -17.96
C GLN A 123 -9.39 -4.14 -16.49
N GLU A 124 -9.77 -5.37 -16.11
CA GLU A 124 -10.09 -5.69 -14.73
C GLU A 124 -8.84 -5.71 -13.84
N ILE A 125 -7.69 -6.21 -14.34
CA ILE A 125 -6.42 -6.06 -13.63
C ILE A 125 -6.14 -4.59 -13.35
N GLU A 126 -6.27 -3.74 -14.38
CA GLU A 126 -5.96 -2.31 -14.31
C GLU A 126 -6.91 -1.50 -13.42
N THR A 127 -8.20 -1.90 -13.32
CA THR A 127 -9.20 -1.15 -12.56
C THR A 127 -9.52 -1.73 -11.17
N HIS A 128 -9.00 -2.92 -10.85
CA HIS A 128 -9.22 -3.58 -9.57
C HIS A 128 -7.93 -3.80 -8.78
N SER A 129 -6.88 -3.09 -9.15
CA SER A 129 -5.65 -2.99 -8.36
C SER A 129 -5.01 -1.62 -8.55
N ALA A 130 -4.31 -1.14 -7.51
CA ALA A 130 -3.61 0.13 -7.56
C ALA A 130 -2.42 0.14 -6.60
N ASN A 131 -1.43 1.01 -6.87
CA ASN A 131 -0.38 1.35 -5.92
C ASN A 131 -0.82 2.57 -5.12
N MET A 132 -0.87 2.43 -3.81
CA MET A 132 -1.33 3.48 -2.90
C MET A 132 -0.18 3.93 -1.99
N HIS A 133 0.09 5.22 -2.00
CA HIS A 133 1.08 5.88 -1.15
C HIS A 133 0.42 6.27 0.17
N LEU A 134 0.92 5.79 1.30
CA LEU A 134 0.26 5.92 2.58
C LEU A 134 0.96 6.95 3.47
N ILE A 135 0.21 7.95 3.91
CA ILE A 135 0.63 8.97 4.88
C ILE A 135 -0.06 8.63 6.20
N PRO A 136 0.64 8.15 7.23
CA PRO A 136 0.01 7.88 8.52
C PRO A 136 -0.40 9.19 9.21
N ALA A 137 -1.63 9.25 9.69
CA ALA A 137 -2.13 10.45 10.39
C ALA A 137 -1.43 10.70 11.73
N ASN A 138 -0.90 9.66 12.33
CA ASN A 138 -0.18 9.70 13.62
C ASN A 138 0.67 8.45 13.84
N ASP A 139 1.42 8.42 14.95
CA ASP A 139 2.32 7.32 15.29
C ASP A 139 1.59 5.99 15.57
N ASP A 140 0.34 6.00 16.00
CA ASP A 140 -0.44 4.77 16.22
C ASP A 140 -0.76 4.13 14.87
N VAL A 141 -1.28 4.92 13.93
CA VAL A 141 -1.53 4.46 12.55
C VAL A 141 -0.24 3.99 11.87
N ALA A 142 0.89 4.70 12.09
CA ALA A 142 2.18 4.28 11.55
C ALA A 142 2.60 2.89 12.07
N ARG A 143 2.40 2.60 13.37
CA ARG A 143 2.67 1.28 13.96
C ARG A 143 1.74 0.20 13.40
N ASP A 144 0.45 0.50 13.26
CA ASP A 144 -0.50 -0.46 12.69
C ASP A 144 -0.17 -0.76 11.22
N MET A 145 0.24 0.24 10.44
CA MET A 145 0.74 0.05 9.08
C MET A 145 1.99 -0.84 9.02
N ASP A 146 2.88 -0.74 10.01
CA ASP A 146 4.11 -1.56 10.05
C ASP A 146 3.82 -3.06 10.25
N GLU A 147 2.68 -3.42 10.79
CA GLU A 147 2.24 -4.81 10.97
C GLU A 147 1.70 -5.47 9.69
N ILE A 148 1.38 -4.67 8.65
CA ILE A 148 0.81 -5.17 7.40
C ILE A 148 1.84 -6.01 6.65
N ARG A 149 1.40 -7.15 6.09
CA ARG A 149 2.21 -8.06 5.29
C ARG A 149 1.58 -8.29 3.91
N GLU A 150 2.39 -8.72 2.99
CA GLU A 150 1.89 -9.23 1.70
C GLU A 150 0.92 -10.40 1.94
N GLY A 151 -0.19 -10.40 1.23
CA GLY A 151 -1.27 -11.36 1.37
C GLY A 151 -2.35 -10.97 2.38
N ASP A 152 -2.07 -10.14 3.39
CA ASP A 152 -3.11 -9.69 4.33
C ASP A 152 -4.29 -9.04 3.60
N VAL A 153 -5.48 -9.16 4.17
CA VAL A 153 -6.62 -8.33 3.79
C VAL A 153 -6.72 -7.19 4.79
N VAL A 154 -6.63 -5.97 4.28
CA VAL A 154 -6.64 -4.75 5.09
C VAL A 154 -7.88 -3.92 4.81
N GLN A 155 -8.36 -3.22 5.84
CA GLN A 155 -9.31 -2.13 5.70
C GLN A 155 -8.59 -0.82 6.01
N LEU A 156 -8.61 0.11 5.06
CA LEU A 156 -8.05 1.46 5.20
C LEU A 156 -9.17 2.48 5.10
N SER A 157 -9.15 3.48 5.97
CA SER A 157 -10.02 4.66 5.85
C SER A 157 -9.26 5.95 6.09
N GLY A 158 -9.70 7.00 5.41
CA GLY A 158 -9.10 8.34 5.45
C GLY A 158 -9.47 9.18 4.25
N SER A 159 -8.50 9.93 3.72
CA SER A 159 -8.76 10.86 2.60
C SER A 159 -7.73 10.72 1.49
N LEU A 160 -8.16 10.81 0.23
CA LEU A 160 -7.29 11.09 -0.90
C LEU A 160 -6.84 12.54 -0.83
N VAL A 161 -5.53 12.79 -0.91
CA VAL A 161 -4.99 14.12 -0.60
C VAL A 161 -4.09 14.69 -1.69
N GLN A 162 -3.88 16.00 -1.59
CA GLN A 162 -2.77 16.72 -2.20
C GLN A 162 -1.87 17.24 -1.10
N ALA A 163 -0.58 16.93 -1.17
CA ALA A 163 0.46 17.51 -0.33
C ALA A 163 1.22 18.59 -1.10
N THR A 164 1.44 19.74 -0.47
CA THR A 164 2.20 20.85 -1.04
C THR A 164 3.24 21.34 -0.03
N SER A 165 4.47 21.49 -0.46
CA SER A 165 5.54 22.07 0.37
C SER A 165 5.82 23.52 0.02
N LYS A 166 6.49 24.25 0.94
CA LYS A 166 6.81 25.69 0.76
C LYS A 166 7.71 26.00 -0.43
N ASP A 167 8.49 25.03 -0.90
CA ASP A 167 9.35 25.15 -2.08
C ASP A 167 8.62 24.91 -3.41
N GLY A 168 7.29 24.73 -3.37
CA GLY A 168 6.44 24.54 -4.55
C GLY A 168 6.32 23.11 -5.02
N TRP A 169 6.90 22.12 -4.31
CA TRP A 169 6.65 20.71 -4.64
C TRP A 169 5.21 20.32 -4.32
N VAL A 170 4.59 19.61 -5.25
CA VAL A 170 3.22 19.13 -5.15
C VAL A 170 3.18 17.64 -5.42
N TRP A 171 2.49 16.89 -4.57
CA TRP A 171 2.13 15.49 -4.78
C TRP A 171 0.63 15.34 -4.59
N ARG A 172 -0.04 14.89 -5.63
CA ARG A 172 -1.51 14.84 -5.67
C ARG A 172 -1.99 13.43 -5.98
N SER A 173 -2.96 12.97 -5.23
CA SER A 173 -3.67 11.71 -5.47
C SER A 173 -4.41 11.74 -6.80
N SER A 174 -4.42 10.59 -7.51
CA SER A 174 -5.49 10.33 -8.48
C SER A 174 -6.85 10.29 -7.77
N LEU A 175 -7.90 10.66 -8.49
CA LEU A 175 -9.30 10.56 -8.06
C LEU A 175 -10.11 9.59 -8.93
N THR A 176 -9.44 8.80 -9.75
CA THR A 176 -10.09 7.80 -10.63
C THR A 176 -9.35 6.47 -10.57
N ARG A 177 -10.06 5.37 -10.78
CA ARG A 177 -9.50 4.01 -10.88
C ARG A 177 -9.33 3.55 -12.33
N ASN A 178 -9.53 4.43 -13.30
CA ASN A 178 -9.46 4.11 -14.72
C ASN A 178 -8.20 4.66 -15.39
N ASP A 179 -7.35 5.37 -14.67
CA ASP A 179 -6.08 5.90 -15.15
C ASP A 179 -4.94 4.90 -14.94
N THR A 180 -3.93 5.02 -15.77
CA THR A 180 -2.72 4.20 -15.71
C THR A 180 -1.49 5.07 -15.98
N GLY A 181 -0.35 4.67 -15.45
CA GLY A 181 0.92 5.36 -15.68
C GLY A 181 1.19 6.45 -14.64
N ASN A 182 1.93 7.49 -15.06
CA ASN A 182 2.38 8.53 -14.14
C ASN A 182 1.21 9.38 -13.63
N GLY A 183 1.06 9.48 -12.31
CA GLY A 183 -0.02 10.21 -11.65
C GLY A 183 -1.30 9.39 -11.41
N ALA A 184 -1.31 8.10 -11.75
CA ALA A 184 -2.43 7.19 -11.52
C ALA A 184 -2.46 6.59 -10.10
N CYS A 185 -1.46 6.84 -9.27
CA CYS A 185 -1.43 6.33 -7.91
C CYS A 185 -2.25 7.20 -6.95
N GLU A 186 -2.84 6.56 -5.96
CA GLU A 186 -3.51 7.23 -4.85
C GLU A 186 -2.48 7.67 -3.82
N LEU A 187 -2.68 8.87 -3.27
CA LEU A 187 -1.99 9.38 -2.09
C LEU A 187 -3.02 9.52 -0.99
N ILE A 188 -2.89 8.69 0.05
CA ILE A 188 -3.90 8.55 1.09
C ILE A 188 -3.36 9.08 2.42
N TRP A 189 -4.07 10.01 3.03
CA TRP A 189 -3.99 10.32 4.45
C TRP A 189 -4.75 9.24 5.21
N VAL A 190 -4.01 8.33 5.87
CA VAL A 190 -4.60 7.17 6.55
C VAL A 190 -4.93 7.55 7.98
N GLU A 191 -6.22 7.54 8.31
CA GLU A 191 -6.73 7.80 9.66
C GLU A 191 -6.89 6.50 10.46
N HIS A 192 -7.29 5.42 9.78
CA HIS A 192 -7.43 4.10 10.38
C HIS A 192 -6.97 3.00 9.43
N VAL A 193 -6.37 1.98 10.00
CA VAL A 193 -6.01 0.74 9.30
C VAL A 193 -6.24 -0.45 10.22
N ASP A 194 -6.90 -1.48 9.67
CA ASP A 194 -7.13 -2.75 10.34
C ASP A 194 -6.70 -3.92 9.43
N ILE A 195 -6.06 -4.93 10.00
CA ILE A 195 -5.81 -6.19 9.32
C ILE A 195 -7.01 -7.11 9.62
N VAL A 196 -7.93 -7.20 8.64
CA VAL A 196 -9.20 -7.93 8.82
C VAL A 196 -9.04 -9.42 8.58
N ARG A 197 -7.97 -9.84 7.89
CA ARG A 197 -7.63 -11.24 7.68
C ARG A 197 -6.12 -11.43 7.42
N ARG A 198 -5.56 -12.48 8.03
CA ARG A 198 -4.19 -12.99 7.83
C ARG A 198 -4.18 -14.43 7.37
#